data_17566c7c22d9358094cba7d6baf3d333
#
_entry.id   17566c7c22d9358094cba7d6baf3d333
#
_cell.length_a   1.000
_cell.length_b   1.000
_cell.length_c   1.000
_cell.angle_alpha   90.00
_cell.angle_beta   90.00
_cell.angle_gamma   90.00
#
_symmetry.space_group_name_H-M   'P 1'
#
loop_
_entity.id
_entity.type
_entity.pdbx_description
1 polymer ?
#
loop_
_entity_poly.entity_id
_entity_poly.type
_entity_poly.pdbx_seq_one_letter_code
_entity_poly.pdbx_strand_id
1 'polypeptide(L)'
;MRCRVVFDRVKLSRYNERLMFDAPILDTRRFIACADQVSGVVMPAQVPALQESLFSGEGEIRWSLAGRMDAQNRRELEVTVAGELWLTCRRCLTGFRFSLASRSRILLVAREADLPELDDEDPDIETLVMPEEIRVADWVSDEVVLALPLAPEHPEGCCQVDAVAGVDVTRAKPFEALAALKREI
;
A
#
# COMPACT_ATOMS: atom_id res chain seq x y z
N MET A 1 21.08 8.43 26.87
CA MET A 1 21.11 9.75 26.19
C MET A 1 19.83 9.82 25.36
N ARG A 2 18.83 10.62 25.74
CA ARG A 2 17.58 10.71 24.98
C ARG A 2 17.83 11.58 23.76
N CYS A 3 17.83 10.98 22.57
CA CYS A 3 17.86 11.69 21.31
C CYS A 3 16.47 12.35 21.12
N ARG A 4 16.37 13.62 21.39
CA ARG A 4 15.16 14.39 21.12
C ARG A 4 15.34 15.01 19.74
N VAL A 5 14.64 14.47 18.74
CA VAL A 5 14.55 15.13 17.44
C VAL A 5 13.67 16.36 17.61
N VAL A 6 14.31 17.52 17.67
CA VAL A 6 13.62 18.79 17.49
C VAL A 6 13.31 18.89 16.00
N PHE A 7 12.04 18.90 15.65
CA PHE A 7 11.57 19.22 14.30
C PHE A 7 11.97 20.66 13.96
N ASP A 8 13.19 20.83 13.45
CA ASP A 8 13.57 22.08 12.81
C ASP A 8 13.03 22.03 11.36
N ARG A 9 12.34 23.08 10.97
CA ARG A 9 11.62 23.29 9.71
C ARG A 9 12.27 22.57 8.55
N VAL A 10 11.56 21.55 8.04
CA VAL A 10 11.90 20.81 6.83
C VAL A 10 12.16 21.80 5.69
N LYS A 11 13.38 21.81 5.16
CA LYS A 11 13.68 22.49 3.92
C LYS A 11 12.94 21.77 2.80
N LEU A 12 11.92 22.43 2.27
CA LEU A 12 11.23 22.05 1.05
C LEU A 12 12.25 21.89 -0.08
N SER A 13 12.62 20.67 -0.40
CA SER A 13 13.33 20.37 -1.64
C SER A 13 12.34 20.46 -2.79
N ARG A 14 12.55 21.46 -3.66
CA ARG A 14 11.80 21.64 -4.91
C ARG A 14 12.16 20.51 -5.89
N TYR A 15 11.55 19.34 -5.73
CA TYR A 15 11.61 18.31 -6.76
C TYR A 15 10.27 17.57 -6.88
N ASN A 16 9.62 17.82 -8.00
CA ASN A 16 8.45 17.15 -8.57
C ASN A 16 7.11 17.35 -7.85
N GLU A 17 6.38 18.38 -8.29
CA GLU A 17 4.98 18.66 -8.03
C GLU A 17 4.05 17.56 -8.61
N ARG A 18 3.97 16.42 -7.99
CA ARG A 18 2.85 15.50 -8.16
C ARG A 18 2.42 14.96 -6.82
N LEU A 19 1.56 15.75 -6.14
CA LEU A 19 0.52 15.28 -5.20
C LEU A 19 0.93 14.27 -4.10
N MET A 20 2.18 14.22 -3.67
CA MET A 20 2.52 13.49 -2.46
C MET A 20 2.27 14.38 -1.25
N PHE A 21 1.67 13.80 -0.21
CA PHE A 21 1.48 14.50 1.05
C PHE A 21 2.83 14.91 1.67
N ASP A 22 2.82 15.99 2.44
CA ASP A 22 4.02 16.52 3.11
C ASP A 22 4.43 15.59 4.26
N ALA A 23 5.45 14.78 4.02
CA ALA A 23 6.02 13.87 5.00
C ALA A 23 7.55 13.98 5.02
N PRO A 24 8.19 13.77 6.17
CA PRO A 24 9.63 13.96 6.30
C PRO A 24 10.45 12.94 5.50
N ILE A 25 11.67 13.35 5.14
CA ILE A 25 12.74 12.44 4.71
C ILE A 25 13.66 12.25 5.93
N LEU A 26 13.91 11.00 6.27
CA LEU A 26 14.64 10.61 7.48
C LEU A 26 15.94 9.89 7.13
N ASP A 27 17.03 10.19 7.85
CA ASP A 27 18.22 9.34 7.81
C ASP A 27 17.91 7.99 8.48
N THR A 28 18.00 6.91 7.70
CA THR A 28 17.58 5.57 8.14
C THR A 28 18.36 5.08 9.35
N ARG A 29 19.68 5.24 9.34
CA ARG A 29 20.54 4.75 10.42
C ARG A 29 20.25 5.45 11.73
N ARG A 30 20.11 6.76 11.68
CA ARG A 30 19.81 7.59 12.85
C ARG A 30 18.42 7.30 13.38
N PHE A 31 17.43 7.21 12.51
CA PHE A 31 16.05 6.94 12.88
C PHE A 31 15.90 5.64 13.68
N ILE A 32 16.52 4.55 13.19
CA ILE A 32 16.49 3.24 13.85
C ILE A 32 17.35 3.26 15.12
N ALA A 33 18.56 3.84 15.09
CA ALA A 33 19.43 3.86 16.25
C ALA A 33 18.85 4.66 17.43
N CYS A 34 18.04 5.69 17.14
CA CYS A 34 17.34 6.48 18.17
C CYS A 34 16.02 5.83 18.62
N ALA A 35 15.59 4.73 18.01
CA ALA A 35 14.27 4.13 18.20
C ALA A 35 13.15 5.18 18.05
N ASP A 36 13.28 6.01 17.03
CA ASP A 36 12.36 7.11 16.76
C ASP A 36 11.06 6.62 16.11
N GLN A 37 10.02 7.45 16.25
CA GLN A 37 8.72 7.23 15.63
C GLN A 37 8.18 8.55 15.07
N VAL A 38 7.59 8.48 13.88
CA VAL A 38 6.83 9.56 13.25
C VAL A 38 5.44 9.08 12.93
N SER A 39 4.47 9.98 12.93
CA SER A 39 3.08 9.65 12.60
C SER A 39 2.36 10.87 12.05
N GLY A 40 1.28 10.63 11.34
CA GLY A 40 0.48 11.69 10.77
C GLY A 40 -0.84 11.19 10.20
N VAL A 41 -1.49 12.09 9.48
CA VAL A 41 -2.74 11.84 8.78
C VAL A 41 -2.57 12.32 7.34
N VAL A 42 -3.12 11.57 6.40
CA VAL A 42 -3.15 11.91 4.98
C VAL A 42 -4.56 11.66 4.43
N MET A 43 -5.00 12.51 3.52
CA MET A 43 -6.27 12.29 2.81
C MET A 43 -6.04 11.27 1.67
N PRO A 44 -7.01 10.36 1.40
CA PRO A 44 -6.89 9.41 0.29
C PRO A 44 -6.58 10.08 -1.05
N ALA A 45 -7.17 11.24 -1.30
CA ALA A 45 -6.91 12.04 -2.51
C ALA A 45 -5.44 12.49 -2.68
N GLN A 46 -4.65 12.51 -1.61
CA GLN A 46 -3.24 12.91 -1.63
C GLN A 46 -2.28 11.75 -1.88
N VAL A 47 -2.79 10.51 -1.98
CA VAL A 47 -2.02 9.32 -2.32
C VAL A 47 -2.23 8.98 -3.79
N PRO A 48 -1.26 9.28 -4.69
CA PRO A 48 -1.45 9.15 -6.13
C PRO A 48 -1.82 7.74 -6.59
N ALA A 49 -1.24 6.73 -5.96
CA ALA A 49 -1.46 5.33 -6.29
C ALA A 49 -2.91 4.85 -6.02
N LEU A 50 -3.67 5.58 -5.20
CA LEU A 50 -5.07 5.25 -4.91
C LEU A 50 -6.07 5.77 -5.95
N GLN A 51 -5.69 6.74 -6.77
CA GLN A 51 -6.61 7.51 -7.62
C GLN A 51 -7.52 6.65 -8.50
N GLU A 52 -7.00 5.54 -9.04
CA GLU A 52 -7.76 4.63 -9.90
C GLU A 52 -8.73 3.72 -9.14
N SER A 53 -8.53 3.55 -7.84
CA SER A 53 -9.34 2.67 -6.99
C SER A 53 -10.37 3.44 -6.17
N LEU A 54 -10.17 4.75 -5.98
CA LEU A 54 -11.06 5.58 -5.19
C LEU A 54 -12.36 5.88 -5.93
N PHE A 55 -13.48 5.76 -5.22
CA PHE A 55 -14.77 6.32 -5.62
C PHE A 55 -14.89 7.79 -5.18
N SER A 56 -14.36 8.11 -4.00
CA SER A 56 -14.27 9.46 -3.44
C SER A 56 -12.93 9.62 -2.73
N GLY A 57 -12.32 10.81 -2.86
CA GLY A 57 -11.11 11.18 -2.15
C GLY A 57 -11.33 11.59 -0.69
N GLU A 58 -12.55 11.47 -0.18
CA GLU A 58 -12.90 11.80 1.20
C GLU A 58 -12.41 10.73 2.19
N GLY A 59 -12.15 11.15 3.41
CA GLY A 59 -11.70 10.29 4.50
C GLY A 59 -10.32 10.65 5.01
N GLU A 60 -9.83 9.87 5.95
CA GLU A 60 -8.53 10.05 6.58
C GLU A 60 -7.81 8.71 6.71
N ILE A 61 -6.53 8.69 6.35
CA ILE A 61 -5.62 7.59 6.61
C ILE A 61 -4.65 8.05 7.68
N ARG A 62 -4.72 7.44 8.85
CA ARG A 62 -3.72 7.59 9.91
C ARG A 62 -2.58 6.63 9.65
N TRP A 63 -1.38 7.12 9.78
CA TRP A 63 -0.17 6.34 9.58
C TRP A 63 0.84 6.55 10.69
N SER A 64 1.66 5.55 10.92
CA SER A 64 2.86 5.67 11.74
C SER A 64 4.01 4.85 11.16
N LEU A 65 5.21 5.34 11.36
CA LEU A 65 6.47 4.69 11.02
C LEU A 65 7.35 4.70 12.25
N ALA A 66 7.85 3.53 12.66
CA ALA A 66 8.72 3.37 13.82
C ALA A 66 9.98 2.59 13.45
N GLY A 67 11.14 3.12 13.82
CA GLY A 67 12.42 2.42 13.70
C GLY A 67 12.83 1.82 15.03
N ARG A 68 13.33 0.60 15.04
CA ARG A 68 13.83 -0.04 16.27
C ARG A 68 14.87 -1.12 15.99
N MET A 69 15.55 -1.55 17.04
CA MET A 69 16.31 -2.80 17.03
C MET A 69 15.42 -3.90 17.62
N ASP A 70 15.35 -5.05 16.96
CA ASP A 70 14.63 -6.21 17.49
C ASP A 70 15.41 -6.92 18.61
N ALA A 71 14.84 -8.00 19.14
CA ALA A 71 15.46 -8.77 20.22
C ALA A 71 16.78 -9.45 19.80
N GLN A 72 17.02 -9.66 18.51
CA GLN A 72 18.23 -10.20 17.92
C GLN A 72 19.23 -9.12 17.47
N ASN A 73 18.98 -7.85 17.84
CA ASN A 73 19.79 -6.71 17.46
C ASN A 73 19.82 -6.46 15.93
N ARG A 74 18.74 -6.85 15.22
CA ARG A 74 18.53 -6.53 13.80
C ARG A 74 17.76 -5.23 13.69
N ARG A 75 18.00 -4.50 12.59
CA ARG A 75 17.29 -3.24 12.31
C ARG A 75 15.90 -3.55 11.80
N GLU A 76 14.89 -3.00 12.45
CA GLU A 76 13.49 -3.19 12.08
C GLU A 76 12.82 -1.84 11.85
N LEU A 77 12.03 -1.78 10.79
CA LEU A 77 11.12 -0.69 10.49
C LEU A 77 9.70 -1.24 10.55
N GLU A 78 8.82 -0.54 11.26
CA GLU A 78 7.41 -0.90 11.35
C GLU A 78 6.57 0.22 10.73
N VAL A 79 5.76 -0.14 9.74
CA VAL A 79 4.79 0.74 9.09
C VAL A 79 3.40 0.32 9.52
N THR A 80 2.55 1.28 9.88
CA THR A 80 1.14 1.02 10.21
C THR A 80 0.28 2.04 9.51
N VAL A 81 -0.80 1.57 8.90
CA VAL A 81 -1.83 2.43 8.28
C VAL A 81 -3.21 1.98 8.71
N ALA A 82 -4.11 2.94 8.97
CA ALA A 82 -5.48 2.66 9.34
C ALA A 82 -6.41 3.81 8.93
N GLY A 83 -7.59 3.49 8.43
CA GLY A 83 -8.57 4.48 8.03
C GLY A 83 -9.80 3.89 7.36
N GLU A 84 -10.63 4.74 6.83
CA GLU A 84 -11.76 4.34 5.97
C GLU A 84 -11.60 4.96 4.59
N LEU A 85 -11.79 4.15 3.57
CA LEU A 85 -11.72 4.55 2.16
C LEU A 85 -13.07 4.34 1.48
N TRP A 86 -13.36 5.18 0.52
CA TRP A 86 -14.44 4.94 -0.44
C TRP A 86 -13.84 4.39 -1.72
N LEU A 87 -14.01 3.09 -1.96
CA LEU A 87 -13.48 2.40 -3.14
C LEU A 87 -14.57 2.19 -4.19
N THR A 88 -14.15 2.11 -5.46
CA THR A 88 -15.02 1.75 -6.57
C THR A 88 -15.11 0.24 -6.67
N CYS A 89 -16.33 -0.31 -6.55
CA CYS A 89 -16.57 -1.72 -6.77
C CYS A 89 -16.29 -2.10 -8.22
N ARG A 90 -15.44 -3.10 -8.45
CA ARG A 90 -15.10 -3.57 -9.82
C ARG A 90 -16.24 -4.28 -10.52
N ARG A 91 -17.28 -4.70 -9.77
CA ARG A 91 -18.43 -5.43 -10.31
C ARG A 91 -19.58 -4.52 -10.75
N CYS A 92 -19.96 -3.54 -9.92
CA CYS A 92 -21.11 -2.67 -10.20
C CYS A 92 -20.75 -1.19 -10.39
N LEU A 93 -19.46 -0.83 -10.26
CA LEU A 93 -18.89 0.50 -10.45
C LEU A 93 -19.46 1.57 -9.48
N THR A 94 -20.16 1.16 -8.43
CA THR A 94 -20.59 2.07 -7.36
C THR A 94 -19.63 2.07 -6.19
N GLY A 95 -19.68 3.14 -5.38
CA GLY A 95 -18.79 3.30 -4.23
C GLY A 95 -19.21 2.44 -3.04
N PHE A 96 -18.22 1.95 -2.29
CA PHE A 96 -18.44 1.29 -1.02
C PHE A 96 -17.35 1.67 -0.01
N ARG A 97 -17.66 1.52 1.28
CA ARG A 97 -16.70 1.74 2.37
C ARG A 97 -15.80 0.55 2.54
N PHE A 98 -14.51 0.81 2.59
CA PHE A 98 -13.47 -0.16 2.88
C PHE A 98 -12.72 0.26 4.14
N SER A 99 -12.63 -0.64 5.11
CA SER A 99 -11.84 -0.41 6.33
C SER A 99 -10.40 -0.80 6.05
N LEU A 100 -9.53 0.20 5.97
CA LEU A 100 -8.09 0.02 5.82
C LEU A 100 -7.47 -0.24 7.19
N ALA A 101 -6.76 -1.35 7.35
CA ALA A 101 -5.91 -1.62 8.50
C ALA A 101 -4.77 -2.54 8.07
N SER A 102 -3.54 -2.05 8.13
CA SER A 102 -2.35 -2.82 7.84
C SER A 102 -1.22 -2.47 8.78
N ARG A 103 -0.35 -3.44 9.00
CA ARG A 103 0.87 -3.30 9.78
C ARG A 103 1.92 -4.24 9.21
N SER A 104 2.99 -3.67 8.68
CA SER A 104 4.12 -4.42 8.14
C SER A 104 5.36 -4.23 8.99
N ARG A 105 6.13 -5.30 9.10
CA ARG A 105 7.43 -5.34 9.78
C ARG A 105 8.50 -5.67 8.76
N ILE A 106 9.49 -4.81 8.66
CA ILE A 106 10.52 -4.88 7.63
C ILE A 106 11.88 -4.93 8.31
N LEU A 107 12.64 -5.98 8.07
CA LEU A 107 14.03 -6.06 8.49
C LEU A 107 14.93 -5.39 7.46
N LEU A 108 15.86 -4.57 7.94
CA LEU A 108 16.78 -3.85 7.09
C LEU A 108 18.19 -4.41 7.21
N VAL A 109 18.67 -5.03 6.15
CA VAL A 109 20.04 -5.57 6.05
C VAL A 109 20.99 -4.56 5.40
N ALA A 110 22.28 -4.70 5.67
CA ALA A 110 23.26 -3.72 5.17
C ALA A 110 23.61 -3.93 3.69
N ARG A 111 23.53 -5.15 3.18
CA ARG A 111 23.95 -5.52 1.82
C ARG A 111 22.99 -6.55 1.24
N GLU A 112 22.91 -6.60 -0.05
CA GLU A 112 22.13 -7.58 -0.81
C GLU A 112 22.53 -9.04 -0.48
N ALA A 113 23.81 -9.27 -0.25
CA ALA A 113 24.33 -10.59 0.16
C ALA A 113 23.83 -11.05 1.55
N ASP A 114 23.26 -10.16 2.34
CA ASP A 114 22.73 -10.44 3.67
C ASP A 114 21.18 -10.68 3.62
N LEU A 115 20.57 -10.66 2.43
CA LEU A 115 19.16 -11.03 2.23
C LEU A 115 19.01 -12.54 2.44
N PRO A 116 17.91 -13.01 3.06
CA PRO A 116 17.63 -14.44 3.18
C PRO A 116 17.38 -15.07 1.81
N GLU A 117 17.59 -16.36 1.69
CA GLU A 117 17.12 -17.11 0.53
C GLU A 117 15.58 -17.23 0.58
N LEU A 118 14.95 -17.35 -0.57
CA LEU A 118 13.48 -17.37 -0.69
C LEU A 118 12.78 -18.44 0.17
N ASP A 119 13.46 -19.55 0.44
CA ASP A 119 12.95 -20.66 1.24
C ASP A 119 13.06 -20.42 2.76
N ASP A 120 13.89 -19.45 3.18
CA ASP A 120 14.16 -19.12 4.57
C ASP A 120 13.45 -17.84 5.04
N GLU A 121 12.62 -17.23 4.20
CA GLU A 121 11.88 -16.01 4.54
C GLU A 121 10.73 -16.32 5.51
N ASP A 122 10.69 -15.54 6.60
CA ASP A 122 9.52 -15.52 7.48
C ASP A 122 8.38 -14.82 6.73
N PRO A 123 7.22 -15.49 6.48
CA PRO A 123 6.14 -14.93 5.70
C PRO A 123 5.53 -13.63 6.29
N ASP A 124 5.77 -13.39 7.59
CA ASP A 124 5.26 -12.22 8.30
C ASP A 124 6.28 -11.05 8.36
N ILE A 125 7.48 -11.25 7.81
CA ILE A 125 8.57 -10.27 7.91
C ILE A 125 9.25 -10.11 6.56
N GLU A 126 9.06 -8.95 5.95
CA GLU A 126 9.79 -8.58 4.73
C GLU A 126 11.24 -8.20 5.07
N THR A 127 12.20 -8.58 4.23
CA THR A 127 13.61 -8.18 4.40
C THR A 127 14.08 -7.38 3.21
N LEU A 128 14.58 -6.17 3.46
CA LEU A 128 15.05 -5.25 2.42
C LEU A 128 16.47 -4.75 2.71
N VAL A 129 17.17 -4.37 1.65
CA VAL A 129 18.42 -3.63 1.79
C VAL A 129 18.13 -2.24 2.32
N MET A 130 18.85 -1.84 3.36
CA MET A 130 18.65 -0.57 4.06
C MET A 130 18.94 0.61 3.14
N PRO A 131 17.96 1.47 2.82
CA PRO A 131 18.18 2.71 2.09
C PRO A 131 18.96 3.71 2.96
N GLU A 132 19.65 4.67 2.36
CA GLU A 132 20.28 5.76 3.09
C GLU A 132 19.24 6.68 3.75
N GLU A 133 18.16 6.97 3.04
CA GLU A 133 17.07 7.83 3.48
C GLU A 133 15.73 7.13 3.36
N ILE A 134 14.87 7.35 4.34
CA ILE A 134 13.47 6.93 4.35
C ILE A 134 12.62 8.11 3.88
N ARG A 135 11.99 7.98 2.73
CA ARG A 135 10.93 8.88 2.29
C ARG A 135 9.60 8.39 2.85
N VAL A 136 9.19 8.95 3.95
CA VAL A 136 8.00 8.45 4.70
C VAL A 136 6.75 8.39 3.81
N ALA A 137 6.57 9.34 2.90
CA ALA A 137 5.44 9.34 1.98
C ALA A 137 5.40 8.12 1.07
N ASP A 138 6.57 7.67 0.56
CA ASP A 138 6.65 6.48 -0.31
C ASP A 138 6.27 5.23 0.49
N TRP A 139 6.87 5.02 1.65
CA TRP A 139 6.60 3.87 2.52
C TRP A 139 5.14 3.78 2.95
N VAL A 140 4.53 4.90 3.32
CA VAL A 140 3.11 4.94 3.68
C VAL A 140 2.22 4.67 2.47
N SER A 141 2.58 5.20 1.29
CA SER A 141 1.82 4.96 0.05
C SER A 141 1.87 3.50 -0.36
N ASP A 142 3.04 2.88 -0.30
CA ASP A 142 3.22 1.46 -0.62
C ASP A 142 2.41 0.58 0.34
N GLU A 143 2.47 0.83 1.64
CA GLU A 143 1.70 0.10 2.65
C GLU A 143 0.19 0.20 2.42
N VAL A 144 -0.31 1.39 2.06
CA VAL A 144 -1.72 1.58 1.75
C VAL A 144 -2.12 0.78 0.51
N VAL A 145 -1.31 0.79 -0.54
CA VAL A 145 -1.59 0.05 -1.78
C VAL A 145 -1.59 -1.46 -1.56
N LEU A 146 -0.61 -1.97 -0.80
CA LEU A 146 -0.49 -3.39 -0.48
C LEU A 146 -1.67 -3.89 0.38
N ALA A 147 -2.26 -3.02 1.19
CA ALA A 147 -3.43 -3.34 2.01
C ALA A 147 -4.76 -3.35 1.24
N LEU A 148 -4.77 -2.87 -0.01
CA LEU A 148 -5.98 -2.90 -0.83
C LEU A 148 -6.22 -4.29 -1.42
N PRO A 149 -7.48 -4.72 -1.54
CA PRO A 149 -7.81 -5.90 -2.31
C PRO A 149 -7.50 -5.66 -3.80
N LEU A 150 -6.96 -6.69 -4.49
CA LEU A 150 -6.67 -6.63 -5.93
C LEU A 150 -7.90 -6.28 -6.77
N ALA A 151 -9.08 -6.73 -6.37
CA ALA A 151 -10.37 -6.41 -6.98
C ALA A 151 -11.36 -5.98 -5.89
N PRO A 152 -11.44 -4.68 -5.58
CA PRO A 152 -12.38 -4.18 -4.59
C PRO A 152 -13.83 -4.49 -5.01
N GLU A 153 -14.58 -5.18 -4.15
CA GLU A 153 -15.97 -5.53 -4.38
C GLU A 153 -16.81 -5.32 -3.11
N HIS A 154 -18.10 -5.05 -3.29
CA HIS A 154 -19.05 -5.09 -2.18
C HIS A 154 -19.08 -6.49 -1.55
N PRO A 155 -19.46 -6.61 -0.29
CA PRO A 155 -19.82 -7.91 0.30
C PRO A 155 -20.84 -8.65 -0.58
N GLU A 156 -20.79 -9.98 -0.54
CA GLU A 156 -21.69 -10.83 -1.32
C GLU A 156 -23.16 -10.42 -1.17
N GLY A 157 -23.89 -10.36 -2.29
CA GLY A 157 -25.31 -9.99 -2.34
C GLY A 157 -25.60 -8.49 -2.32
N CYS A 158 -24.60 -7.62 -2.11
CA CYS A 158 -24.81 -6.17 -2.05
C CYS A 158 -24.66 -5.47 -3.41
N CYS A 159 -24.06 -6.11 -4.40
CA CYS A 159 -24.00 -5.54 -5.75
C CYS A 159 -25.36 -5.66 -6.45
N GLN A 160 -26.04 -4.56 -6.62
CA GLN A 160 -27.15 -4.46 -7.57
C GLN A 160 -26.56 -4.40 -8.99
N VAL A 161 -26.17 -5.56 -9.53
CA VAL A 161 -25.96 -5.67 -10.95
C VAL A 161 -27.36 -5.84 -11.51
N ASP A 162 -27.93 -4.80 -12.11
CA ASP A 162 -29.08 -4.99 -12.98
C ASP A 162 -28.68 -6.07 -13.95
N ALA A 163 -29.27 -7.25 -13.80
CA ALA A 163 -29.13 -8.29 -14.79
C ALA A 163 -29.46 -7.60 -16.11
N VAL A 164 -28.47 -7.58 -17.03
CA VAL A 164 -28.67 -6.94 -18.34
C VAL A 164 -29.90 -7.60 -18.95
N ALA A 165 -31.04 -7.01 -18.65
CA ALA A 165 -32.32 -7.44 -19.15
C ALA A 165 -32.25 -7.26 -20.67
N GLY A 166 -32.13 -8.39 -21.40
CA GLY A 166 -32.25 -8.38 -22.83
C GLY A 166 -30.99 -8.54 -23.67
N VAL A 167 -29.92 -9.16 -23.17
CA VAL A 167 -28.97 -9.79 -24.08
C VAL A 167 -29.66 -11.03 -24.65
N ASP A 168 -30.19 -10.87 -25.86
CA ASP A 168 -30.74 -11.98 -26.61
C ASP A 168 -29.65 -13.04 -26.81
N VAL A 169 -29.75 -14.16 -26.07
CA VAL A 169 -28.76 -15.25 -26.07
C VAL A 169 -28.79 -16.01 -27.42
N THR A 170 -29.69 -15.61 -28.34
CA THR A 170 -29.77 -16.18 -29.68
C THR A 170 -28.74 -15.56 -30.66
N ARG A 171 -28.01 -14.49 -30.25
CA ARG A 171 -26.94 -13.94 -31.05
C ARG A 171 -25.78 -14.94 -31.14
N ALA A 172 -25.38 -15.19 -32.38
CA ALA A 172 -24.28 -16.05 -32.78
C ALA A 172 -23.14 -16.01 -31.77
N LYS A 173 -22.76 -17.18 -31.25
CA LYS A 173 -21.67 -17.33 -30.30
C LYS A 173 -20.39 -16.80 -30.95
N PRO A 174 -19.86 -15.63 -30.59
CA PRO A 174 -18.74 -15.00 -31.31
C PRO A 174 -17.46 -15.84 -31.30
N PHE A 175 -17.40 -16.87 -30.43
CA PHE A 175 -16.27 -17.78 -30.28
C PHE A 175 -16.53 -19.19 -30.87
N GLU A 176 -17.61 -19.40 -31.59
CA GLU A 176 -17.94 -20.71 -32.17
C GLU A 176 -16.87 -21.18 -33.18
N ALA A 177 -16.20 -20.25 -33.84
CA ALA A 177 -15.06 -20.51 -34.70
C ALA A 177 -13.87 -21.18 -33.98
N LEU A 178 -13.70 -20.92 -32.65
CA LEU A 178 -12.64 -21.53 -31.86
C LEU A 178 -12.90 -23.02 -31.54
N ALA A 179 -14.12 -23.50 -31.74
CA ALA A 179 -14.45 -24.92 -31.55
C ALA A 179 -13.70 -25.83 -32.59
N ALA A 180 -13.34 -25.29 -33.76
CA ALA A 180 -12.55 -26.00 -34.75
C ALA A 180 -11.10 -26.23 -34.27
N LEU A 181 -10.52 -25.34 -33.50
CA LEU A 181 -9.15 -25.45 -32.97
C LEU A 181 -9.01 -26.53 -31.87
N LYS A 182 -10.10 -26.96 -31.27
CA LYS A 182 -10.11 -27.96 -30.18
C LYS A 182 -9.96 -29.41 -30.70
N ARG A 183 -9.97 -29.64 -32.03
CA ARG A 183 -9.93 -30.96 -32.64
C ARG A 183 -8.54 -31.42 -33.09
N GLU A 184 -7.50 -30.60 -32.87
CA GLU A 184 -6.13 -30.89 -33.34
C GLU A 184 -5.12 -31.16 -32.20
N ILE A 185 -5.61 -31.58 -30.99
CA ILE A 185 -4.73 -32.05 -29.89
C ILE A 185 -5.15 -33.47 -29.50
#